data_bd01fd057641c1673dfe3046150d6ecf
#
_entry.id   bd01fd057641c1673dfe3046150d6ecf
#
_cell.length_a   1.000
_cell.length_b   1.000
_cell.length_c   1.000
_cell.angle_alpha   90.00
_cell.angle_beta   90.00
_cell.angle_gamma   90.00
#
_symmetry.space_group_name_H-M   'P 1'
#
loop_
_entity.id
_entity.type
_entity.pdbx_description
1 polymer ?
#
loop_
_entity_poly.entity_id
_entity_poly.type
_entity_poly.pdbx_seq_one_letter_code
_entity_poly.pdbx_strand_id
1 'polypeptide(L)'
;MQHLSVGRFALMGLAASVTLGGFTSPSRPQVLSTYVTFYGFDDNDDGNPTHLGTDIISHAVVHASATEDEGTYDRPGTLAADIGFLPPGTKVYVPALRRYYVMEDTCVECSKDWLHNKPHVDLYVSGRGEELAACEDRLTMERAKIIVAPPVGLPVREGSACD
;
A
#
# COMPACT_ATOMS: atom_id res chain seq x y z
N MET A 1 -18.41 66.77 50.04
CA MET A 1 -17.44 66.48 48.96
C MET A 1 -17.45 64.98 48.76
N GLN A 2 -18.15 64.54 47.76
CA GLN A 2 -18.27 63.09 47.42
C GLN A 2 -17.38 62.80 46.26
N HIS A 3 -16.44 61.84 46.43
CA HIS A 3 -15.59 61.35 45.38
C HIS A 3 -16.29 60.18 44.67
N LEU A 4 -16.60 60.34 43.35
CA LEU A 4 -17.05 59.26 42.47
C LEU A 4 -15.83 58.45 42.08
N SER A 5 -15.89 57.16 42.37
CA SER A 5 -14.94 56.13 41.85
C SER A 5 -15.43 55.57 40.54
N VAL A 6 -14.64 55.77 39.50
CA VAL A 6 -14.93 55.21 38.12
C VAL A 6 -14.37 53.80 38.02
N GLY A 7 -15.26 52.82 37.99
CA GLY A 7 -14.87 51.40 37.73
C GLY A 7 -14.45 51.19 36.28
N ARG A 8 -13.23 50.63 36.09
CA ARG A 8 -12.72 50.19 34.80
C ARG A 8 -13.25 48.77 34.50
N PHE A 9 -14.09 48.65 33.50
CA PHE A 9 -14.45 47.33 32.94
C PHE A 9 -13.31 46.86 32.04
N ALA A 10 -12.69 45.73 32.39
CA ALA A 10 -11.77 45.03 31.52
C ALA A 10 -12.55 44.13 30.55
N LEU A 11 -12.50 44.45 29.27
CA LEU A 11 -12.99 43.54 28.23
C LEU A 11 -11.97 42.37 28.05
N MET A 12 -12.38 41.17 28.46
CA MET A 12 -11.67 39.93 28.11
C MET A 12 -12.03 39.56 26.67
N GLY A 13 -11.10 39.79 25.75
CA GLY A 13 -11.20 39.31 24.38
C GLY A 13 -10.95 37.81 24.31
N LEU A 14 -11.95 37.03 23.90
CA LEU A 14 -11.80 35.61 23.55
C LEU A 14 -11.06 35.54 22.21
N ALA A 15 -9.81 35.12 22.23
CA ALA A 15 -9.07 34.76 21.03
C ALA A 15 -9.53 33.35 20.55
N ALA A 16 -10.33 33.29 19.49
CA ALA A 16 -10.67 32.03 18.83
C ALA A 16 -9.47 31.56 18.03
N SER A 17 -8.82 30.48 18.50
CA SER A 17 -7.75 29.80 17.75
C SER A 17 -8.36 28.99 16.60
N VAL A 18 -8.22 29.48 15.38
CA VAL A 18 -8.55 28.73 14.16
C VAL A 18 -7.42 27.73 13.93
N THR A 19 -7.67 26.45 14.24
CA THR A 19 -6.78 25.35 13.80
C THR A 19 -6.95 25.16 12.30
N LEU A 20 -5.99 25.62 11.51
CA LEU A 20 -5.88 25.24 10.10
C LEU A 20 -5.62 23.73 10.04
N GLY A 21 -6.65 22.96 9.69
CA GLY A 21 -6.49 21.57 9.33
C GLY A 21 -5.51 21.46 8.16
N GLY A 22 -4.34 20.85 8.40
CA GLY A 22 -3.34 20.62 7.37
C GLY A 22 -3.92 19.75 6.28
N PHE A 23 -4.19 20.31 5.10
CA PHE A 23 -4.41 19.54 3.90
C PHE A 23 -3.08 18.85 3.54
N THR A 24 -2.97 17.54 3.81
CA THR A 24 -1.88 16.74 3.27
C THR A 24 -2.07 16.71 1.75
N SER A 25 -1.20 17.41 1.03
CA SER A 25 -1.19 17.33 -0.43
C SER A 25 -1.02 15.87 -0.86
N PRO A 26 -1.80 15.39 -1.85
CA PRO A 26 -1.60 14.03 -2.35
C PRO A 26 -0.15 13.86 -2.79
N SER A 27 0.48 12.76 -2.38
CA SER A 27 1.84 12.45 -2.79
C SER A 27 1.90 12.39 -4.33
N ARG A 28 2.95 13.01 -4.90
CA ARG A 28 3.13 12.97 -6.37
C ARG A 28 3.46 11.54 -6.80
N PRO A 29 2.92 11.08 -7.95
CA PRO A 29 3.30 9.81 -8.51
C PRO A 29 4.81 9.67 -8.68
N GLN A 30 5.37 8.56 -8.21
CA GLN A 30 6.80 8.25 -8.36
C GLN A 30 6.96 6.97 -9.16
N VAL A 31 7.81 7.00 -10.19
CA VAL A 31 8.15 5.82 -10.98
C VAL A 31 9.44 5.22 -10.43
N LEU A 32 9.36 3.99 -9.96
CA LEU A 32 10.50 3.25 -9.42
C LEU A 32 10.77 2.00 -10.28
N SER A 33 12.01 1.53 -10.28
CA SER A 33 12.39 0.21 -10.79
C SER A 33 12.52 -0.74 -9.61
N THR A 34 11.86 -1.88 -9.65
CA THR A 34 11.82 -2.85 -8.57
C THR A 34 11.90 -4.28 -9.09
N TYR A 35 12.35 -5.19 -8.27
CA TYR A 35 12.12 -6.62 -8.45
C TYR A 35 10.64 -6.89 -8.12
N VAL A 36 9.97 -7.66 -8.96
CA VAL A 36 8.56 -8.02 -8.79
C VAL A 36 8.48 -9.53 -8.82
N THR A 37 8.04 -10.10 -7.72
CA THR A 37 7.68 -11.52 -7.58
C THR A 37 6.18 -11.65 -7.37
N PHE A 38 5.74 -12.89 -7.24
CA PHE A 38 4.34 -13.23 -7.02
C PHE A 38 4.26 -14.30 -5.94
N TYR A 39 3.22 -14.24 -5.16
CA TYR A 39 2.90 -15.23 -4.13
C TYR A 39 1.40 -15.52 -4.13
N GLY A 40 1.04 -16.62 -3.56
CA GLY A 40 -0.35 -17.01 -3.41
C GLY A 40 -0.63 -17.66 -2.07
N PHE A 41 -1.72 -18.41 -2.01
CA PHE A 41 -2.13 -19.07 -0.79
C PHE A 41 -1.10 -20.08 -0.27
N ASP A 42 -0.43 -20.81 -1.17
CA ASP A 42 0.38 -21.95 -0.79
C ASP A 42 1.75 -21.55 -0.22
N ASP A 43 2.26 -20.38 -0.61
CA ASP A 43 3.59 -19.88 -0.26
C ASP A 43 3.59 -18.51 0.45
N ASN A 44 2.45 -18.10 1.00
CA ASN A 44 2.35 -16.87 1.79
C ASN A 44 3.29 -16.92 3.01
N ASP A 45 4.46 -16.28 2.89
CA ASP A 45 5.51 -16.21 3.93
C ASP A 45 5.83 -14.77 4.30
N ASP A 46 5.14 -14.27 5.31
CA ASP A 46 5.38 -12.97 5.94
C ASP A 46 6.33 -13.06 7.17
N GLY A 47 6.89 -14.26 7.41
CA GLY A 47 7.71 -14.57 8.57
C GLY A 47 6.93 -15.12 9.77
N ASN A 48 5.60 -15.20 9.69
CA ASN A 48 4.77 -15.85 10.68
C ASN A 48 4.37 -17.26 10.21
N PRO A 49 4.88 -18.33 10.83
CA PRO A 49 4.62 -19.70 10.37
C PRO A 49 3.15 -20.12 10.43
N THR A 50 2.29 -19.36 11.12
CA THR A 50 0.85 -19.62 11.14
C THR A 50 0.12 -19.04 9.93
N HIS A 51 0.78 -18.20 9.15
CA HIS A 51 0.23 -17.61 7.93
C HIS A 51 0.55 -18.43 6.67
N LEU A 52 1.58 -19.26 6.73
CA LEU A 52 1.95 -20.14 5.61
C LEU A 52 0.78 -21.08 5.23
N GLY A 53 0.47 -21.13 3.94
CA GLY A 53 -0.68 -21.88 3.43
C GLY A 53 -2.04 -21.26 3.80
N THR A 54 -2.08 -19.94 3.94
CA THR A 54 -3.29 -19.14 4.18
C THR A 54 -3.28 -17.89 3.30
N ASP A 55 -4.36 -17.12 3.34
CA ASP A 55 -4.48 -15.78 2.76
C ASP A 55 -4.48 -14.67 3.82
N ILE A 56 -3.97 -14.95 5.01
CA ILE A 56 -3.86 -13.95 6.09
C ILE A 56 -2.78 -12.95 5.71
N ILE A 57 -3.08 -11.67 5.89
CA ILE A 57 -2.18 -10.54 5.62
C ILE A 57 -1.72 -9.87 6.91
N SER A 58 -0.49 -9.33 6.90
CA SER A 58 0.14 -8.72 8.07
C SER A 58 -0.48 -7.38 8.46
N HIS A 59 -1.06 -6.64 7.51
CA HIS A 59 -1.50 -5.25 7.67
C HIS A 59 -2.82 -4.97 6.96
N ALA A 60 -3.91 -5.57 7.39
CA ALA A 60 -5.24 -5.35 6.82
C ALA A 60 -5.64 -3.86 6.81
N VAL A 61 -5.64 -3.22 5.64
CA VAL A 61 -6.00 -1.81 5.44
C VAL A 61 -7.28 -1.69 4.61
N VAL A 62 -7.34 -2.38 3.47
CA VAL A 62 -8.48 -2.39 2.54
C VAL A 62 -9.18 -3.75 2.57
N HIS A 63 -8.40 -4.84 2.61
CA HIS A 63 -8.90 -6.20 2.57
C HIS A 63 -8.78 -6.89 3.93
N ALA A 64 -9.61 -7.90 4.16
CA ALA A 64 -9.52 -8.76 5.35
C ALA A 64 -8.50 -9.90 5.16
N SER A 65 -8.20 -10.25 3.91
CA SER A 65 -7.22 -11.26 3.51
C SER A 65 -6.61 -10.92 2.15
N ALA A 66 -5.50 -11.56 1.81
CA ALA A 66 -4.84 -11.36 0.52
C ALA A 66 -5.79 -11.70 -0.63
N THR A 67 -5.79 -10.86 -1.65
CA THR A 67 -6.66 -11.01 -2.82
C THR A 67 -6.05 -10.37 -4.07
N GLU A 68 -6.37 -10.92 -5.22
CA GLU A 68 -6.09 -10.30 -6.51
C GLU A 68 -7.08 -9.19 -6.85
N ASP A 69 -8.29 -9.29 -6.30
CA ASP A 69 -9.46 -8.47 -6.57
C ASP A 69 -9.59 -8.11 -8.08
N GLU A 70 -10.09 -6.93 -8.44
CA GLU A 70 -10.22 -6.51 -9.84
C GLU A 70 -8.92 -5.87 -10.38
N GLY A 71 -8.00 -5.49 -9.51
CA GLY A 71 -6.81 -4.74 -9.89
C GLY A 71 -7.10 -3.33 -10.38
N THR A 72 -8.26 -2.77 -10.04
CA THR A 72 -8.64 -1.38 -10.33
C THR A 72 -8.13 -0.43 -9.24
N TYR A 73 -8.24 0.89 -9.44
CA TYR A 73 -7.87 1.85 -8.41
C TYR A 73 -8.72 1.73 -7.14
N ASP A 74 -10.01 1.46 -7.29
CA ASP A 74 -10.95 1.34 -6.17
C ASP A 74 -11.00 -0.07 -5.58
N ARG A 75 -10.63 -1.07 -6.36
CA ARG A 75 -10.53 -2.48 -5.98
C ARG A 75 -9.16 -3.05 -6.36
N PRO A 76 -8.09 -2.59 -5.68
CA PRO A 76 -6.71 -3.02 -5.96
C PRO A 76 -6.48 -4.45 -5.47
N GLY A 77 -5.50 -5.14 -6.03
CA GLY A 77 -4.99 -6.37 -5.46
C GLY A 77 -4.09 -6.12 -4.24
N THR A 78 -3.81 -7.17 -3.48
CA THR A 78 -2.86 -7.14 -2.35
C THR A 78 -1.42 -7.18 -2.86
N LEU A 79 -0.55 -6.40 -2.21
CA LEU A 79 0.88 -6.36 -2.43
C LEU A 79 1.60 -6.52 -1.10
N ALA A 80 2.62 -7.36 -1.07
CA ALA A 80 3.57 -7.50 0.03
C ALA A 80 4.87 -6.75 -0.27
N ALA A 81 5.45 -6.11 0.74
CA ALA A 81 6.73 -5.41 0.66
C ALA A 81 7.33 -5.22 2.06
N ASP A 82 8.58 -4.74 2.13
CA ASP A 82 9.12 -4.22 3.38
C ASP A 82 8.44 -2.89 3.76
N ILE A 83 8.04 -2.75 5.01
CA ILE A 83 7.32 -1.54 5.52
C ILE A 83 8.17 -0.27 5.46
N GLY A 84 9.50 -0.40 5.46
CA GLY A 84 10.43 0.73 5.28
C GLY A 84 10.57 1.16 3.82
N PHE A 85 10.19 0.29 2.87
CA PHE A 85 10.12 0.61 1.45
C PHE A 85 8.76 1.18 1.08
N LEU A 86 7.69 0.46 1.36
CA LEU A 86 6.31 0.88 1.11
C LEU A 86 5.48 0.75 2.39
N PRO A 87 5.10 1.84 3.04
CA PRO A 87 4.22 1.78 4.20
C PRO A 87 2.86 1.15 3.87
N PRO A 88 2.22 0.42 4.82
CA PRO A 88 0.87 -0.11 4.65
C PRO A 88 -0.14 0.94 4.15
N GLY A 89 -1.00 0.55 3.24
CA GLY A 89 -1.96 1.44 2.57
C GLY A 89 -1.41 2.18 1.35
N THR A 90 -0.11 2.03 1.04
CA THR A 90 0.47 2.61 -0.17
C THR A 90 -0.12 1.97 -1.41
N LYS A 91 -0.76 2.77 -2.28
CA LYS A 91 -1.22 2.31 -3.60
C LYS A 91 -0.08 2.31 -4.60
N VAL A 92 -0.05 1.25 -5.40
CA VAL A 92 0.94 1.03 -6.46
C VAL A 92 0.21 0.61 -7.74
N TYR A 93 0.71 1.07 -8.89
CA TYR A 93 0.27 0.55 -10.18
C TYR A 93 1.46 -0.10 -10.90
N VAL A 94 1.24 -1.28 -11.45
CA VAL A 94 2.23 -2.04 -12.20
C VAL A 94 1.89 -1.99 -13.70
N PRO A 95 2.57 -1.13 -14.50
CA PRO A 95 2.24 -0.93 -15.91
C PRO A 95 2.32 -2.20 -16.77
N ALA A 96 3.26 -3.09 -16.46
CA ALA A 96 3.42 -4.36 -17.18
C ALA A 96 2.20 -5.28 -17.05
N LEU A 97 1.52 -5.23 -15.91
CA LEU A 97 0.31 -6.01 -15.63
C LEU A 97 -0.96 -5.21 -15.91
N ARG A 98 -0.86 -3.88 -16.00
CA ARG A 98 -1.99 -2.95 -16.04
C ARG A 98 -2.95 -3.16 -14.87
N ARG A 99 -2.41 -3.22 -13.64
CA ARG A 99 -3.18 -3.46 -12.41
C ARG A 99 -2.72 -2.57 -11.29
N TYR A 100 -3.67 -2.19 -10.44
CA TYR A 100 -3.42 -1.51 -9.17
C TYR A 100 -3.32 -2.51 -8.04
N TYR A 101 -2.49 -2.16 -7.07
CA TYR A 101 -2.27 -2.91 -5.85
C TYR A 101 -2.24 -1.96 -4.65
N VAL A 102 -2.47 -2.50 -3.46
CA VAL A 102 -2.28 -1.80 -2.19
C VAL A 102 -1.36 -2.62 -1.29
N MET A 103 -0.41 -1.95 -0.65
CA MET A 103 0.50 -2.60 0.30
C MET A 103 -0.26 -2.94 1.58
N GLU A 104 -0.41 -4.23 1.86
CA GLU A 104 -1.13 -4.76 3.01
C GLU A 104 -0.45 -5.98 3.62
N ASP A 105 0.65 -6.43 3.03
CA ASP A 105 1.34 -7.60 3.52
C ASP A 105 2.86 -7.37 3.55
N THR A 106 3.57 -8.26 4.24
CA THR A 106 5.04 -8.27 4.27
C THR A 106 5.54 -9.57 3.64
N CYS A 107 6.74 -9.55 3.08
CA CYS A 107 7.40 -10.77 2.64
C CYS A 107 8.83 -10.82 3.18
N VAL A 108 9.27 -12.00 3.58
CA VAL A 108 10.59 -12.22 4.19
C VAL A 108 11.70 -11.85 3.22
N GLU A 109 11.58 -12.22 1.96
CA GLU A 109 12.57 -11.91 0.91
C GLU A 109 12.58 -10.43 0.59
N CYS A 110 11.43 -9.76 0.56
CA CYS A 110 11.35 -8.31 0.36
C CYS A 110 12.13 -7.56 1.45
N SER A 111 12.00 -8.00 2.71
CA SER A 111 12.71 -7.39 3.83
C SER A 111 14.21 -7.64 3.77
N LYS A 112 14.65 -8.84 3.39
CA LYS A 112 16.07 -9.15 3.14
C LYS A 112 16.64 -8.27 2.02
N ASP A 113 15.92 -8.15 0.92
CA ASP A 113 16.32 -7.34 -0.23
C ASP A 113 16.42 -5.84 0.12
N TRP A 114 15.46 -5.34 0.90
CA TRP A 114 15.47 -3.94 1.33
C TRP A 114 16.65 -3.58 2.22
N LEU A 115 17.13 -4.49 3.06
CA LEU A 115 18.36 -4.30 3.84
C LEU A 115 19.60 -4.06 2.95
N HIS A 116 19.54 -4.48 1.69
CA HIS A 116 20.58 -4.28 0.69
C HIS A 116 20.26 -3.17 -0.33
N ASN A 117 19.26 -2.32 -0.03
CA ASN A 117 18.76 -1.26 -0.92
C ASN A 117 18.24 -1.79 -2.27
N LYS A 118 17.73 -3.01 -2.31
CA LYS A 118 17.07 -3.61 -3.47
C LYS A 118 15.55 -3.49 -3.27
N PRO A 119 14.86 -2.58 -3.98
CA PRO A 119 13.40 -2.49 -3.95
C PRO A 119 12.79 -3.80 -4.45
N HIS A 120 11.87 -4.38 -3.67
CA HIS A 120 11.20 -5.63 -3.98
C HIS A 120 9.74 -5.55 -3.55
N VAL A 121 8.84 -5.93 -4.44
CA VAL A 121 7.41 -6.10 -4.17
C VAL A 121 6.98 -7.49 -4.60
N ASP A 122 6.10 -8.08 -3.82
CA ASP A 122 5.53 -9.39 -4.05
C ASP A 122 4.01 -9.26 -4.21
N LEU A 123 3.48 -9.73 -5.31
CA LEU A 123 2.09 -9.47 -5.72
C LEU A 123 1.25 -10.73 -5.54
N TYR A 124 0.14 -10.59 -4.81
CA TYR A 124 -0.75 -11.72 -4.62
C TYR A 124 -1.43 -12.11 -5.94
N VAL A 125 -1.44 -13.42 -6.21
CA VAL A 125 -2.21 -14.04 -7.29
C VAL A 125 -3.06 -15.17 -6.75
N SER A 126 -4.26 -15.30 -7.32
CA SER A 126 -5.21 -16.33 -6.91
C SER A 126 -4.89 -17.66 -7.60
N GLY A 127 -5.04 -18.74 -6.88
CA GLY A 127 -4.79 -20.09 -7.40
C GLY A 127 -4.20 -21.01 -6.33
N ARG A 128 -3.77 -22.21 -6.77
CA ARG A 128 -3.13 -23.20 -5.88
C ARG A 128 -2.28 -24.17 -6.69
N GLY A 129 -1.32 -24.78 -6.01
CA GLY A 129 -0.53 -25.90 -6.54
C GLY A 129 0.39 -25.53 -7.69
N GLU A 130 0.74 -26.53 -8.49
CA GLU A 130 1.74 -26.38 -9.56
C GLU A 130 1.38 -25.34 -10.63
N GLU A 131 0.08 -25.15 -10.91
CA GLU A 131 -0.37 -24.16 -11.90
C GLU A 131 -0.12 -22.74 -11.40
N LEU A 132 -0.34 -22.50 -10.09
CA LEU A 132 -0.04 -21.23 -9.46
C LEU A 132 1.47 -20.97 -9.47
N ALA A 133 2.28 -21.91 -8.99
CA ALA A 133 3.74 -21.77 -8.96
C ALA A 133 4.32 -21.50 -10.36
N ALA A 134 3.82 -22.18 -11.40
CA ALA A 134 4.23 -21.93 -12.78
C ALA A 134 3.81 -20.55 -13.29
N CYS A 135 2.70 -19.99 -12.78
CA CYS A 135 2.30 -18.63 -13.08
C CYS A 135 3.22 -17.60 -12.41
N GLU A 136 3.51 -17.77 -11.14
CA GLU A 136 4.40 -16.91 -10.36
C GLU A 136 5.78 -16.80 -11.00
N ASP A 137 6.37 -17.94 -11.35
CA ASP A 137 7.65 -18.01 -12.07
C ASP A 137 7.60 -17.25 -13.40
N ARG A 138 6.54 -17.45 -14.18
CA ARG A 138 6.37 -16.82 -15.50
C ARG A 138 6.21 -15.31 -15.41
N LEU A 139 5.56 -14.81 -14.38
CA LEU A 139 5.27 -13.39 -14.20
C LEU A 139 6.40 -12.63 -13.50
N THR A 140 7.31 -13.30 -12.81
CA THR A 140 8.43 -12.71 -12.09
C THR A 140 9.28 -11.82 -13.01
N MET A 141 9.59 -10.61 -12.55
CA MET A 141 10.29 -9.59 -13.31
C MET A 141 11.47 -9.02 -12.51
N GLU A 142 12.69 -9.27 -12.96
CA GLU A 142 13.92 -8.75 -12.33
C GLU A 142 13.98 -7.24 -12.23
N ARG A 143 13.37 -6.53 -13.19
CA ARG A 143 13.30 -5.08 -13.25
C ARG A 143 12.00 -4.64 -13.90
N ALA A 144 11.01 -4.35 -13.08
CA ALA A 144 9.76 -3.78 -13.54
C ALA A 144 9.64 -2.33 -13.09
N LYS A 145 8.91 -1.53 -13.86
CA LYS A 145 8.47 -0.21 -13.40
C LYS A 145 7.22 -0.37 -12.57
N ILE A 146 7.22 0.29 -11.42
CA ILE A 146 6.01 0.51 -10.62
C ILE A 146 5.77 2.01 -10.47
N ILE A 147 4.52 2.40 -10.31
CA ILE A 147 4.13 3.78 -10.02
C ILE A 147 3.57 3.80 -8.60
N VAL A 148 4.30 4.40 -7.68
CA VAL A 148 3.85 4.63 -6.30
C VAL A 148 2.98 5.88 -6.26
N ALA A 149 1.90 5.88 -5.49
CA ALA A 149 0.86 6.90 -5.46
C ALA A 149 0.30 7.20 -6.88
N PRO A 150 -0.15 6.19 -7.63
CA PRO A 150 -0.59 6.34 -9.01
C PRO A 150 -1.84 7.20 -9.10
N PRO A 151 -2.04 7.93 -10.24
CA PRO A 151 -3.31 8.59 -10.49
C PRO A 151 -4.41 7.55 -10.77
N VAL A 152 -5.66 7.96 -10.57
CA VAL A 152 -6.84 7.21 -11.01
C VAL A 152 -6.89 7.16 -12.55
N GLY A 153 -7.48 6.11 -13.12
CA GLY A 153 -7.80 6.04 -14.55
C GLY A 153 -6.69 5.54 -15.45
N LEU A 154 -5.61 4.96 -14.89
CA LEU A 154 -4.67 4.21 -15.72
C LEU A 154 -5.33 2.95 -16.29
N PRO A 155 -4.90 2.47 -17.48
CA PRO A 155 -5.50 1.28 -18.12
C PRO A 155 -5.47 0.05 -17.21
N VAL A 156 -6.58 -0.65 -17.10
CA VAL A 156 -6.70 -1.89 -16.31
C VAL A 156 -6.94 -3.07 -17.26
N ARG A 157 -6.27 -4.20 -16.96
CA ARG A 157 -6.55 -5.49 -17.58
C ARG A 157 -7.50 -6.27 -16.66
N GLU A 158 -8.60 -6.73 -17.22
CA GLU A 158 -9.56 -7.60 -16.54
C GLU A 158 -9.01 -9.04 -16.41
N GLY A 159 -9.60 -9.82 -15.51
CA GLY A 159 -9.21 -11.20 -15.24
C GLY A 159 -8.04 -11.32 -14.26
N SER A 160 -7.54 -12.55 -14.09
CA SER A 160 -6.36 -12.81 -13.25
C SER A 160 -5.08 -12.31 -13.93
N ALA A 161 -4.05 -12.00 -13.14
CA ALA A 161 -2.72 -11.76 -13.68
C ALA A 161 -2.16 -13.01 -14.37
N CYS A 162 -2.63 -14.19 -13.98
CA CYS A 162 -2.23 -15.48 -14.53
C CYS A 162 -2.87 -15.86 -15.89
N ASP A 163 -3.92 -15.14 -16.32
CA ASP A 163 -4.67 -15.42 -17.59
C ASP A 163 -3.94 -15.02 -18.89
#